data_c94fe991bbdb48c447b225d99c10e0f4
#
_entry.id   c94fe991bbdb48c447b225d99c10e0f4
#
_cell.length_a   1.000
_cell.length_b   1.000
_cell.length_c   1.000
_cell.angle_alpha   90.00
_cell.angle_beta   90.00
_cell.angle_gamma   90.00
#
_symmetry.space_group_name_H-M   'P 1'
#
loop_
_entity.id
_entity.type
_entity.pdbx_description
1 polymer ?
#
loop_
_entity_poly.entity_id
_entity_poly.type
_entity_poly.pdbx_seq_one_letter_code
_entity_poly.pdbx_strand_id
1 'polypeptide(L)'
;GSGKTGLCIGIIEEAAIDGVPSILIDPKGDLCNLLLTFPNLSPQEFQPWVNQEEARQKGLSAEEYAAKQAQTWANGLKSCDQDGARIQRLRDAADFRIYTPASSAGIPVSILKSFAAPPPQIIEDAEMMRERITTTVTSLLGLIGIEADPVQSREFILLSTIIDNLWRQGQDLDLAQLITQVQNPPVSKIGVLDLESFYPSKDRFGLVMALNNLLASPGFNAWLEGEALDIGSILYTPQGKPRVAIFSIAHLNDSQRMFFVSLLLNQVLGWMRTQPGTTSLRALLYMDEIFGFFP
;
A
#
# COMPACT_ATOMS: atom_id res chain seq x y z
N GLY A 1 -26.00 4.58 -1.92
CA GLY A 1 -24.69 4.89 -2.47
C GLY A 1 -24.76 5.62 -3.80
N SER A 2 -23.81 6.50 -4.07
CA SER A 2 -23.81 7.37 -5.27
C SER A 2 -23.32 6.67 -6.57
N GLY A 3 -23.05 5.35 -6.53
CA GLY A 3 -22.51 4.61 -7.68
C GLY A 3 -21.04 4.86 -8.00
N LYS A 4 -20.32 5.67 -7.20
CA LYS A 4 -18.90 6.01 -7.43
C LYS A 4 -18.00 4.79 -7.50
N THR A 5 -18.07 3.92 -6.51
CA THR A 5 -17.26 2.68 -6.45
C THR A 5 -17.52 1.77 -7.64
N GLY A 6 -18.81 1.63 -8.05
CA GLY A 6 -19.17 0.87 -9.25
C GLY A 6 -18.57 1.42 -10.55
N LEU A 7 -18.57 2.75 -10.73
CA LEU A 7 -17.91 3.39 -11.87
C LEU A 7 -16.40 3.15 -11.85
N CYS A 8 -15.76 3.30 -10.71
CA CYS A 8 -14.31 3.06 -10.57
C CYS A 8 -13.96 1.61 -10.85
N ILE A 9 -14.76 0.65 -10.37
CA ILE A 9 -14.59 -0.78 -10.68
C ILE A 9 -14.64 -0.99 -12.20
N GLY A 10 -15.62 -0.42 -12.89
CA GLY A 10 -15.71 -0.52 -14.36
C GLY A 10 -14.48 0.03 -15.07
N ILE A 11 -13.94 1.17 -14.63
CA ILE A 11 -12.69 1.75 -15.18
C ILE A 11 -11.50 0.80 -14.94
N ILE A 12 -11.38 0.22 -13.76
CA ILE A 12 -10.31 -0.72 -13.41
C ILE A 12 -10.40 -1.98 -14.26
N GLU A 13 -11.58 -2.52 -14.47
CA GLU A 13 -11.81 -3.70 -15.30
C GLU A 13 -11.44 -3.44 -16.78
N GLU A 14 -11.88 -2.31 -17.35
CA GLU A 14 -11.50 -1.94 -18.73
C GLU A 14 -9.99 -1.73 -18.85
N ALA A 15 -9.36 -1.03 -17.91
CA ALA A 15 -7.91 -0.86 -17.88
C ALA A 15 -7.18 -2.20 -17.85
N ALA A 16 -7.65 -3.14 -17.03
CA ALA A 16 -7.06 -4.49 -16.95
C ALA A 16 -7.20 -5.25 -18.27
N ILE A 17 -8.37 -5.18 -18.94
CA ILE A 17 -8.61 -5.77 -20.26
C ILE A 17 -7.69 -5.16 -21.31
N ASP A 18 -7.43 -3.86 -21.24
CA ASP A 18 -6.54 -3.12 -22.14
C ASP A 18 -5.03 -3.30 -21.81
N GLY A 19 -4.71 -4.11 -20.81
CA GLY A 19 -3.32 -4.38 -20.45
C GLY A 19 -2.68 -3.35 -19.54
N VAL A 20 -3.47 -2.46 -18.92
CA VAL A 20 -3.01 -1.43 -17.99
C VAL A 20 -3.07 -1.96 -16.55
N PRO A 21 -1.94 -2.03 -15.83
CA PRO A 21 -1.92 -2.48 -14.45
C PRO A 21 -2.52 -1.45 -13.50
N SER A 22 -2.96 -1.89 -12.32
CA SER A 22 -3.58 -1.04 -11.33
C SER A 22 -3.09 -1.34 -9.92
N ILE A 23 -2.92 -0.28 -9.12
CA ILE A 23 -2.75 -0.33 -7.67
C ILE A 23 -4.02 0.21 -7.03
N LEU A 24 -4.67 -0.60 -6.20
CA LEU A 24 -5.90 -0.25 -5.51
C LEU A 24 -5.65 -0.23 -4.00
N ILE A 25 -5.97 0.88 -3.34
CA ILE A 25 -5.88 1.02 -1.88
C ILE A 25 -7.30 0.89 -1.33
N ASP A 26 -7.53 -0.14 -0.53
CA ASP A 26 -8.84 -0.54 -0.04
C ASP A 26 -8.93 -0.48 1.49
N PRO A 27 -9.36 0.65 2.05
CA PRO A 27 -9.53 0.81 3.48
C PRO A 27 -10.72 0.05 4.08
N LYS A 28 -11.65 -0.42 3.26
CA LYS A 28 -12.87 -1.10 3.70
C LYS A 28 -12.87 -2.61 3.46
N GLY A 29 -12.09 -3.10 2.50
CA GLY A 29 -12.06 -4.49 2.09
C GLY A 29 -13.09 -4.86 1.00
N ASP A 30 -13.79 -3.89 0.43
CA ASP A 30 -14.84 -4.12 -0.57
C ASP A 30 -14.28 -4.46 -1.96
N LEU A 31 -13.09 -3.94 -2.30
CA LEU A 31 -12.47 -4.14 -3.61
C LEU A 31 -11.92 -5.56 -3.81
N CYS A 32 -11.73 -6.31 -2.74
CA CYS A 32 -11.36 -7.72 -2.81
C CYS A 32 -12.38 -8.56 -3.61
N ASN A 33 -13.62 -8.11 -3.70
CA ASN A 33 -14.66 -8.74 -4.50
C ASN A 33 -14.36 -8.74 -6.01
N LEU A 34 -13.43 -7.93 -6.50
CA LEU A 34 -12.96 -7.99 -7.90
C LEU A 34 -12.37 -9.34 -8.31
N LEU A 35 -11.93 -10.16 -7.33
CA LEU A 35 -11.45 -11.52 -7.60
C LEU A 35 -12.59 -12.52 -7.82
N LEU A 36 -13.81 -12.18 -7.44
CA LEU A 36 -14.99 -13.04 -7.62
C LEU A 36 -15.48 -12.92 -9.06
N THR A 37 -14.89 -13.70 -9.95
CA THR A 37 -15.23 -13.74 -11.37
C THR A 37 -15.89 -15.06 -11.71
N PHE A 38 -17.09 -15.00 -12.29
CA PHE A 38 -17.93 -16.16 -12.61
C PHE A 38 -18.28 -16.18 -14.10
N PRO A 39 -17.34 -16.58 -14.98
CA PRO A 39 -17.52 -16.48 -16.44
C PRO A 39 -18.69 -17.30 -17.01
N ASN A 40 -19.02 -18.42 -16.37
CA ASN A 40 -20.12 -19.26 -16.83
C ASN A 40 -21.48 -18.77 -16.31
N LEU A 41 -21.49 -17.84 -15.36
CA LEU A 41 -22.71 -17.35 -14.68
C LEU A 41 -23.59 -18.50 -14.19
N SER A 42 -22.97 -19.59 -13.75
CA SER A 42 -23.63 -20.82 -13.33
C SER A 42 -23.92 -20.83 -11.82
N PRO A 43 -25.00 -21.44 -11.34
CA PRO A 43 -25.25 -21.56 -9.91
C PRO A 43 -24.11 -22.18 -9.12
N GLN A 44 -23.37 -23.11 -9.73
CA GLN A 44 -22.22 -23.80 -9.12
C GLN A 44 -21.06 -22.83 -8.80
N GLU A 45 -20.83 -21.81 -9.63
CA GLU A 45 -19.81 -20.78 -9.38
C GLU A 45 -20.20 -19.86 -8.22
N PHE A 46 -21.48 -19.57 -8.05
CA PHE A 46 -21.99 -18.70 -6.97
C PHE A 46 -22.15 -19.44 -5.64
N GLN A 47 -22.43 -20.76 -5.67
CA GLN A 47 -22.79 -21.53 -4.48
C GLN A 47 -21.78 -21.43 -3.32
N PRO A 48 -20.45 -21.48 -3.52
CA PRO A 48 -19.48 -21.34 -2.43
C PRO A 48 -19.52 -19.98 -1.71
N TRP A 49 -20.07 -18.96 -2.37
CA TRP A 49 -20.09 -17.56 -1.91
C TRP A 49 -21.46 -17.11 -1.41
N VAL A 50 -22.42 -18.02 -1.36
CA VAL A 50 -23.79 -17.72 -0.89
C VAL A 50 -23.78 -17.40 0.59
N ASN A 51 -24.37 -16.25 0.94
CA ASN A 51 -24.70 -15.95 2.33
C ASN A 51 -25.90 -16.83 2.75
N GLN A 52 -25.61 -17.85 3.55
CA GLN A 52 -26.62 -18.81 4.00
C GLN A 52 -27.73 -18.17 4.86
N GLU A 53 -27.40 -17.09 5.59
CA GLU A 53 -28.38 -16.40 6.41
C GLU A 53 -29.36 -15.59 5.56
N GLU A 54 -28.88 -14.91 4.52
CA GLU A 54 -29.74 -14.24 3.55
C GLU A 54 -30.63 -15.24 2.79
N ALA A 55 -30.09 -16.40 2.42
CA ALA A 55 -30.86 -17.44 1.76
C ALA A 55 -32.02 -17.89 2.66
N ARG A 56 -31.74 -18.16 3.95
CA ARG A 56 -32.78 -18.55 4.95
C ARG A 56 -33.84 -17.47 5.16
N GLN A 57 -33.41 -16.19 5.27
CA GLN A 57 -34.34 -15.07 5.41
C GLN A 57 -35.28 -14.92 4.21
N LYS A 58 -34.84 -15.34 3.03
CA LYS A 58 -35.64 -15.36 1.80
C LYS A 58 -36.40 -16.69 1.59
N GLY A 59 -36.30 -17.62 2.53
CA GLY A 59 -36.99 -18.95 2.46
C GLY A 59 -36.42 -19.87 1.37
N LEU A 60 -35.13 -19.65 0.97
CA LEU A 60 -34.50 -20.42 -0.10
C LEU A 60 -33.41 -21.33 0.47
N SER A 61 -33.13 -22.43 -0.18
CA SER A 61 -31.91 -23.21 0.02
C SER A 61 -30.71 -22.48 -0.54
N ALA A 62 -29.48 -22.87 -0.14
CA ALA A 62 -28.26 -22.29 -0.67
C ALA A 62 -28.16 -22.47 -2.21
N GLU A 63 -28.61 -23.59 -2.73
CA GLU A 63 -28.64 -23.89 -4.17
C GLU A 63 -29.63 -23.01 -4.93
N GLU A 64 -30.85 -22.88 -4.40
CA GLU A 64 -31.88 -22.00 -4.98
C GLU A 64 -31.46 -20.53 -4.95
N TYR A 65 -30.78 -20.12 -3.87
CA TYR A 65 -30.26 -18.76 -3.76
C TYR A 65 -29.11 -18.50 -4.73
N ALA A 66 -28.19 -19.48 -4.90
CA ALA A 66 -27.12 -19.40 -5.90
C ALA A 66 -27.68 -19.29 -7.32
N ALA A 67 -28.69 -20.10 -7.66
CA ALA A 67 -29.34 -20.00 -8.96
C ALA A 67 -30.00 -18.65 -9.21
N LYS A 68 -30.67 -18.11 -8.19
CA LYS A 68 -31.26 -16.77 -8.25
C LYS A 68 -30.23 -15.68 -8.43
N GLN A 69 -29.10 -15.77 -7.73
CA GLN A 69 -27.98 -14.82 -7.88
C GLN A 69 -27.38 -14.89 -9.29
N ALA A 70 -27.08 -16.10 -9.78
CA ALA A 70 -26.56 -16.31 -11.12
C ALA A 70 -27.49 -15.71 -12.20
N GLN A 71 -28.80 -15.94 -12.08
CA GLN A 71 -29.78 -15.36 -12.99
C GLN A 71 -29.86 -13.83 -12.90
N THR A 72 -29.77 -13.28 -11.68
CA THR A 72 -29.78 -11.82 -11.46
C THR A 72 -28.57 -11.16 -12.12
N TRP A 73 -27.39 -11.74 -11.94
CA TRP A 73 -26.16 -11.25 -12.58
C TRP A 73 -26.19 -11.39 -14.09
N ALA A 74 -26.66 -12.53 -14.63
CA ALA A 74 -26.80 -12.73 -16.07
C ALA A 74 -27.73 -11.67 -16.70
N ASN A 75 -28.88 -11.41 -16.06
CA ASN A 75 -29.83 -10.40 -16.54
C ASN A 75 -29.24 -8.97 -16.43
N GLY A 76 -28.53 -8.66 -15.34
CA GLY A 76 -27.88 -7.37 -15.15
C GLY A 76 -26.81 -7.11 -16.22
N LEU A 77 -25.94 -8.06 -16.48
CA LEU A 77 -24.93 -7.96 -17.54
C LEU A 77 -25.55 -7.81 -18.90
N LYS A 78 -26.56 -8.59 -19.23
CA LYS A 78 -27.28 -8.50 -20.50
C LYS A 78 -27.93 -7.13 -20.72
N SER A 79 -28.40 -6.49 -19.66
CA SER A 79 -28.97 -5.14 -19.75
C SER A 79 -27.96 -4.06 -20.13
N CYS A 80 -26.66 -4.36 -20.01
CA CYS A 80 -25.53 -3.50 -20.38
C CYS A 80 -24.75 -4.06 -21.58
N ASP A 81 -25.37 -4.96 -22.37
CA ASP A 81 -24.74 -5.62 -23.52
C ASP A 81 -23.43 -6.38 -23.15
N GLN A 82 -23.38 -6.90 -21.93
CA GLN A 82 -22.25 -7.69 -21.39
C GLN A 82 -22.68 -9.15 -21.15
N ASP A 83 -21.68 -10.02 -21.14
CA ASP A 83 -21.88 -11.47 -20.93
C ASP A 83 -20.70 -12.12 -20.17
N GLY A 84 -20.76 -13.42 -20.01
CA GLY A 84 -19.68 -14.21 -19.39
C GLY A 84 -18.35 -14.17 -20.16
N ALA A 85 -18.38 -13.95 -21.48
CA ALA A 85 -17.15 -13.85 -22.28
C ALA A 85 -16.34 -12.59 -21.88
N ARG A 86 -16.99 -11.49 -21.50
CA ARG A 86 -16.30 -10.32 -20.97
C ARG A 86 -15.63 -10.63 -19.62
N ILE A 87 -16.33 -11.36 -18.75
CA ILE A 87 -15.77 -11.81 -17.45
C ILE A 87 -14.54 -12.69 -17.69
N GLN A 88 -14.61 -13.62 -18.64
CA GLN A 88 -13.47 -14.46 -19.00
C GLN A 88 -12.29 -13.62 -19.53
N ARG A 89 -12.55 -12.63 -20.40
CA ARG A 89 -11.51 -11.72 -20.90
C ARG A 89 -10.82 -10.99 -19.75
N LEU A 90 -11.57 -10.46 -18.80
CA LEU A 90 -11.02 -9.79 -17.62
C LEU A 90 -10.11 -10.74 -16.82
N ARG A 91 -10.59 -11.95 -16.57
CA ARG A 91 -9.84 -12.98 -15.82
C ARG A 91 -8.54 -13.38 -16.52
N ASP A 92 -8.56 -13.44 -17.84
CA ASP A 92 -7.38 -13.83 -18.64
C ASP A 92 -6.41 -12.65 -18.84
N ALA A 93 -6.90 -11.41 -18.85
CA ALA A 93 -6.12 -10.23 -19.16
C ALA A 93 -5.15 -9.84 -18.04
N ALA A 94 -5.49 -10.00 -16.77
CA ALA A 94 -4.69 -9.56 -15.65
C ALA A 94 -4.52 -10.62 -14.56
N ASP A 95 -3.45 -10.46 -13.76
CA ASP A 95 -3.21 -11.22 -12.54
C ASP A 95 -3.73 -10.40 -11.34
N PHE A 96 -4.79 -10.87 -10.70
CA PHE A 96 -5.41 -10.18 -9.56
C PHE A 96 -4.80 -10.67 -8.25
N ARG A 97 -4.33 -9.74 -7.41
CA ARG A 97 -3.71 -10.06 -6.14
C ARG A 97 -4.25 -9.22 -5.00
N ILE A 98 -4.44 -9.85 -3.85
CA ILE A 98 -4.79 -9.18 -2.59
C ILE A 98 -3.57 -9.19 -1.69
N TYR A 99 -3.02 -8.00 -1.46
CA TYR A 99 -1.95 -7.75 -0.52
C TYR A 99 -2.54 -7.29 0.82
N THR A 100 -2.04 -7.85 1.91
CA THR A 100 -2.47 -7.53 3.28
C THR A 100 -1.26 -7.13 4.12
N PRO A 101 -0.88 -5.85 4.11
CA PRO A 101 0.26 -5.35 4.91
C PRO A 101 0.10 -5.72 6.39
N ALA A 102 1.16 -6.16 7.02
CA ALA A 102 1.18 -6.63 8.42
C ALA A 102 0.20 -7.78 8.73
N SER A 103 -0.20 -8.55 7.74
CA SER A 103 -1.12 -9.69 7.92
C SER A 103 -0.83 -10.80 6.92
N SER A 104 -1.04 -12.03 7.33
CA SER A 104 -0.96 -13.24 6.49
C SER A 104 -2.33 -13.69 5.94
N ALA A 105 -3.37 -12.87 6.08
CA ALA A 105 -4.70 -13.20 5.56
C ALA A 105 -4.76 -13.25 4.02
N GLY A 106 -3.96 -12.43 3.37
CA GLY A 106 -3.68 -12.46 1.94
C GLY A 106 -2.18 -12.60 1.70
N ILE A 107 -1.65 -11.87 0.71
CA ILE A 107 -0.20 -11.84 0.45
C ILE A 107 0.43 -10.79 1.37
N PRO A 108 1.29 -11.20 2.32
CA PRO A 108 1.97 -10.25 3.18
C PRO A 108 2.96 -9.40 2.38
N VAL A 109 3.19 -8.16 2.84
CA VAL A 109 4.05 -7.18 2.16
C VAL A 109 5.18 -6.75 3.10
N SER A 110 6.40 -6.93 2.64
CA SER A 110 7.58 -6.44 3.33
C SER A 110 7.85 -4.97 2.98
N ILE A 111 7.97 -4.13 4.01
CA ILE A 111 8.31 -2.71 3.87
C ILE A 111 9.82 -2.45 3.82
N LEU A 112 10.65 -3.47 3.95
CA LEU A 112 12.13 -3.30 4.01
C LEU A 112 12.67 -2.53 2.80
N LYS A 113 12.16 -2.78 1.61
CA LYS A 113 12.59 -2.07 0.39
C LYS A 113 12.23 -0.58 0.40
N SER A 114 11.24 -0.18 1.20
CA SER A 114 10.85 1.22 1.34
C SER A 114 11.89 2.06 2.08
N PHE A 115 12.79 1.41 2.81
CA PHE A 115 13.91 2.03 3.51
C PHE A 115 15.23 1.92 2.75
N ALA A 116 15.22 1.30 1.57
CA ALA A 116 16.38 1.29 0.69
C ALA A 116 16.73 2.70 0.21
N ALA A 117 18.01 2.92 -0.07
CA ALA A 117 18.47 4.16 -0.66
C ALA A 117 17.71 4.44 -1.96
N PRO A 118 17.21 5.67 -2.16
CA PRO A 118 16.53 6.02 -3.41
C PRO A 118 17.46 5.89 -4.61
N PRO A 119 16.93 5.72 -5.82
CA PRO A 119 17.75 5.73 -7.02
C PRO A 119 18.42 7.09 -7.22
N PRO A 120 19.57 7.15 -7.95
CA PRO A 120 20.37 8.37 -8.13
C PRO A 120 19.54 9.58 -8.58
N GLN A 121 18.56 9.40 -9.45
CA GLN A 121 17.70 10.47 -9.96
C GLN A 121 16.91 11.20 -8.85
N ILE A 122 16.60 10.50 -7.76
CA ILE A 122 15.93 11.08 -6.59
C ILE A 122 16.95 11.70 -5.65
N ILE A 123 18.12 11.06 -5.46
CA ILE A 123 19.18 11.58 -4.59
C ILE A 123 19.74 12.90 -5.11
N GLU A 124 19.84 13.04 -6.43
CA GLU A 124 20.32 14.25 -7.11
C GLU A 124 19.30 15.39 -7.12
N ASP A 125 18.01 15.08 -6.98
CA ASP A 125 16.94 16.07 -6.88
C ASP A 125 16.69 16.42 -5.40
N ALA A 126 17.14 17.61 -5.00
CA ALA A 126 17.08 18.07 -3.60
C ALA A 126 15.65 18.19 -3.07
N GLU A 127 14.66 18.51 -3.91
CA GLU A 127 13.27 18.65 -3.51
C GLU A 127 12.65 17.27 -3.28
N MET A 128 12.82 16.35 -4.22
CA MET A 128 12.34 14.98 -4.10
C MET A 128 12.99 14.23 -2.94
N MET A 129 14.27 14.39 -2.75
CA MET A 129 15.01 13.78 -1.64
C MET A 129 14.45 14.26 -0.30
N ARG A 130 14.24 15.56 -0.15
CA ARG A 130 13.66 16.15 1.06
C ARG A 130 12.24 15.65 1.32
N GLU A 131 11.38 15.62 0.28
CA GLU A 131 10.02 15.11 0.40
C GLU A 131 10.00 13.64 0.86
N ARG A 132 10.84 12.79 0.25
CA ARG A 132 10.96 11.39 0.63
C ARG A 132 11.42 11.19 2.07
N ILE A 133 12.44 11.93 2.50
CA ILE A 133 12.92 11.90 3.89
C ILE A 133 11.82 12.36 4.83
N THR A 134 11.18 13.50 4.54
CA THR A 134 10.10 14.06 5.35
C THR A 134 8.99 13.04 5.55
N THR A 135 8.49 12.44 4.46
CA THR A 135 7.41 11.45 4.52
C THR A 135 7.83 10.21 5.29
N THR A 136 9.04 9.70 5.07
CA THR A 136 9.54 8.50 5.77
C THR A 136 9.66 8.76 7.28
N VAL A 137 10.25 9.88 7.67
CA VAL A 137 10.43 10.24 9.09
C VAL A 137 9.10 10.51 9.77
N THR A 138 8.21 11.31 9.17
CA THR A 138 6.89 11.60 9.73
C THR A 138 6.08 10.33 9.94
N SER A 139 6.09 9.43 8.94
CA SER A 139 5.38 8.16 9.02
C SER A 139 5.93 7.25 10.12
N LEU A 140 7.27 7.17 10.24
CA LEU A 140 7.92 6.37 11.28
C LEU A 140 7.63 6.91 12.68
N LEU A 141 7.72 8.23 12.87
CA LEU A 141 7.39 8.88 14.14
C LEU A 141 5.90 8.70 14.49
N GLY A 142 5.01 8.78 13.51
CA GLY A 142 3.59 8.50 13.67
C GLY A 142 3.30 7.08 14.17
N LEU A 143 4.07 6.07 13.73
CA LEU A 143 3.93 4.69 14.23
C LEU A 143 4.26 4.53 15.72
N ILE A 144 5.17 5.35 16.23
CA ILE A 144 5.54 5.36 17.66
C ILE A 144 4.80 6.42 18.47
N GLY A 145 3.76 7.04 17.86
CA GLY A 145 2.87 8.00 18.53
C GLY A 145 3.49 9.38 18.78
N ILE A 146 4.52 9.74 18.01
CA ILE A 146 5.16 11.07 18.08
C ILE A 146 4.64 11.92 16.92
N GLU A 147 3.90 12.99 17.25
CA GLU A 147 3.59 14.04 16.28
C GLU A 147 4.84 14.89 16.07
N ALA A 148 5.28 15.00 14.82
CA ALA A 148 6.53 15.66 14.50
C ALA A 148 6.31 16.82 13.52
N ASP A 149 6.68 18.02 13.97
CA ASP A 149 6.81 19.18 13.10
C ASP A 149 8.20 19.13 12.42
N PRO A 150 8.28 19.19 11.06
CA PRO A 150 9.55 19.12 10.34
C PRO A 150 10.57 20.23 10.69
N VAL A 151 10.12 21.33 11.25
CA VAL A 151 10.98 22.48 11.58
C VAL A 151 11.33 22.54 13.07
N GLN A 152 10.44 22.07 13.95
CA GLN A 152 10.55 22.26 15.39
C GLN A 152 10.91 20.98 16.16
N SER A 153 10.54 19.81 15.66
CA SER A 153 10.75 18.55 16.37
C SER A 153 12.22 18.11 16.29
N ARG A 154 12.85 17.97 17.45
CA ARG A 154 14.22 17.46 17.56
C ARG A 154 14.35 16.03 17.01
N GLU A 155 13.35 15.20 17.26
CA GLU A 155 13.24 13.84 16.78
C GLU A 155 13.24 13.80 15.25
N PHE A 156 12.42 14.64 14.63
CA PHE A 156 12.34 14.75 13.18
C PHE A 156 13.66 15.21 12.58
N ILE A 157 14.23 16.28 13.10
CA ILE A 157 15.49 16.87 12.59
C ILE A 157 16.63 15.86 12.68
N LEU A 158 16.77 15.15 13.81
CA LEU A 158 17.82 14.16 13.99
C LEU A 158 17.65 12.98 13.02
N LEU A 159 16.46 12.38 12.95
CA LEU A 159 16.19 11.25 12.05
C LEU A 159 16.38 11.64 10.59
N SER A 160 15.91 12.82 10.19
CA SER A 160 16.10 13.33 8.83
C SER A 160 17.57 13.49 8.48
N THR A 161 18.37 14.00 9.41
CA THR A 161 19.83 14.17 9.24
C THR A 161 20.52 12.82 9.08
N ILE A 162 20.16 11.82 9.88
CA ILE A 162 20.72 10.46 9.80
C ILE A 162 20.36 9.81 8.47
N ILE A 163 19.09 9.86 8.06
CA ILE A 163 18.61 9.25 6.83
C ILE A 163 19.21 9.92 5.60
N ASP A 164 19.26 11.26 5.57
CA ASP A 164 19.89 11.99 4.46
C ASP A 164 21.35 11.57 4.28
N ASN A 165 22.09 11.45 5.37
CA ASN A 165 23.49 11.03 5.34
C ASN A 165 23.64 9.59 4.76
N LEU A 166 22.85 8.63 5.22
CA LEU A 166 22.90 7.25 4.74
C LEU A 166 22.52 7.14 3.27
N TRP A 167 21.41 7.74 2.88
CA TRP A 167 20.89 7.62 1.52
C TRP A 167 21.78 8.31 0.48
N ARG A 168 22.42 9.45 0.84
CA ARG A 168 23.41 10.09 -0.04
C ARG A 168 24.65 9.24 -0.25
N GLN A 169 24.97 8.35 0.68
CA GLN A 169 26.05 7.37 0.54
C GLN A 169 25.60 6.08 -0.17
N GLY A 170 24.35 6.01 -0.63
CA GLY A 170 23.79 4.82 -1.25
C GLY A 170 23.57 3.66 -0.26
N GLN A 171 23.50 3.95 1.04
CA GLN A 171 23.29 2.96 2.08
C GLN A 171 21.79 2.84 2.40
N ASP A 172 21.30 1.60 2.42
CA ASP A 172 19.94 1.29 2.84
C ASP A 172 19.78 1.57 4.34
N LEU A 173 18.57 2.00 4.72
CA LEU A 173 18.23 2.20 6.11
C LEU A 173 17.71 0.88 6.70
N ASP A 174 18.34 0.43 7.78
CA ASP A 174 17.88 -0.61 8.67
C ASP A 174 17.41 0.02 9.99
N LEU A 175 16.26 -0.41 10.51
CA LEU A 175 15.73 0.13 11.76
C LEU A 175 16.64 -0.14 12.96
N ALA A 176 17.32 -1.29 13.02
CA ALA A 176 18.28 -1.57 14.07
C ALA A 176 19.51 -0.64 13.98
N GLN A 177 19.99 -0.41 12.76
CA GLN A 177 21.05 0.56 12.49
C GLN A 177 20.60 1.98 12.83
N LEU A 178 19.36 2.36 12.48
CA LEU A 178 18.81 3.67 12.83
C LEU A 178 18.79 3.89 14.33
N ILE A 179 18.34 2.91 15.12
CA ILE A 179 18.33 2.97 16.58
C ILE A 179 19.75 3.20 17.11
N THR A 180 20.74 2.45 16.60
CA THR A 180 22.14 2.60 16.95
C THR A 180 22.66 4.00 16.62
N GLN A 181 22.29 4.56 15.46
CA GLN A 181 22.69 5.88 15.04
C GLN A 181 21.94 7.02 15.77
N VAL A 182 20.73 6.79 16.25
CA VAL A 182 20.07 7.74 17.16
C VAL A 182 20.80 7.79 18.51
N GLN A 183 21.28 6.66 19.00
CA GLN A 183 22.06 6.58 20.22
C GLN A 183 23.44 7.24 20.06
N ASN A 184 24.12 6.94 18.93
CA ASN A 184 25.44 7.46 18.59
C ASN A 184 25.38 8.09 17.17
N PRO A 185 24.87 9.34 17.04
CA PRO A 185 24.67 9.94 15.74
C PRO A 185 25.98 10.15 14.96
N PRO A 186 25.95 10.02 13.61
CA PRO A 186 27.12 10.19 12.77
C PRO A 186 27.52 11.66 12.59
N VAL A 187 26.86 12.57 13.29
CA VAL A 187 27.09 14.02 13.24
C VAL A 187 27.36 14.56 14.63
N SER A 188 28.27 15.49 14.73
CA SER A 188 28.60 16.18 15.99
C SER A 188 27.83 17.49 16.18
N LYS A 189 27.20 18.01 15.12
CA LYS A 189 26.45 19.26 15.10
C LYS A 189 25.14 19.12 14.33
N ILE A 190 24.13 19.86 14.77
CA ILE A 190 22.87 20.09 14.06
C ILE A 190 22.74 21.60 13.85
N GLY A 191 22.77 22.05 12.59
CA GLY A 191 22.91 23.46 12.29
C GLY A 191 24.24 24.02 12.87
N VAL A 192 24.13 25.02 13.74
CA VAL A 192 25.28 25.63 14.40
C VAL A 192 25.52 25.12 15.84
N LEU A 193 24.59 24.35 16.39
CA LEU A 193 24.68 23.83 17.74
C LEU A 193 25.36 22.47 17.79
N ASP A 194 26.13 22.23 18.85
CA ASP A 194 26.61 20.89 19.16
C ASP A 194 25.42 19.96 19.45
N LEU A 195 25.52 18.71 19.02
CA LEU A 195 24.46 17.71 19.14
C LEU A 195 23.94 17.57 20.58
N GLU A 196 24.83 17.54 21.57
CA GLU A 196 24.44 17.41 22.99
C GLU A 196 23.71 18.65 23.52
N SER A 197 23.95 19.81 22.95
CA SER A 197 23.20 21.03 23.25
C SER A 197 21.84 21.09 22.57
N PHE A 198 21.75 20.54 21.35
CA PHE A 198 20.52 20.49 20.59
C PHE A 198 19.58 19.39 21.08
N TYR A 199 20.10 18.16 21.21
CA TYR A 199 19.33 16.99 21.63
C TYR A 199 20.19 16.07 22.51
N PRO A 200 20.21 16.32 23.84
CA PRO A 200 21.05 15.58 24.78
C PRO A 200 20.83 14.05 24.72
N SER A 201 21.89 13.28 24.93
CA SER A 201 21.86 11.82 24.92
C SER A 201 20.79 11.22 25.84
N LYS A 202 20.59 11.83 27.01
CA LYS A 202 19.55 11.44 27.96
C LYS A 202 18.13 11.54 27.34
N ASP A 203 17.87 12.58 26.58
CA ASP A 203 16.55 12.81 25.94
C ASP A 203 16.42 11.92 24.71
N ARG A 204 17.50 11.72 23.93
CA ARG A 204 17.53 10.80 22.78
C ARG A 204 17.21 9.35 23.17
N PHE A 205 17.56 8.95 24.40
CA PHE A 205 17.23 7.62 24.90
C PHE A 205 15.75 7.32 24.88
N GLY A 206 14.88 8.31 25.08
CA GLY A 206 13.42 8.15 24.92
C GLY A 206 13.03 7.73 23.50
N LEU A 207 13.61 8.35 22.48
CA LEU A 207 13.39 7.99 21.07
C LEU A 207 13.98 6.59 20.76
N VAL A 208 15.17 6.28 21.27
CA VAL A 208 15.79 4.96 21.16
C VAL A 208 14.85 3.88 21.71
N MET A 209 14.31 4.08 22.90
CA MET A 209 13.38 3.13 23.53
C MET A 209 12.08 2.96 22.74
N ALA A 210 11.51 4.04 22.23
CA ALA A 210 10.30 3.99 21.43
C ALA A 210 10.50 3.20 20.13
N LEU A 211 11.58 3.46 19.40
CA LEU A 211 11.95 2.72 18.18
C LEU A 211 12.27 1.25 18.47
N ASN A 212 13.00 0.98 19.58
CA ASN A 212 13.32 -0.38 19.99
C ASN A 212 12.05 -1.18 20.37
N ASN A 213 11.11 -0.56 21.05
CA ASN A 213 9.84 -1.19 21.40
C ASN A 213 9.01 -1.52 20.15
N LEU A 214 9.02 -0.64 19.15
CA LEU A 214 8.40 -0.91 17.86
C LEU A 214 9.05 -2.15 17.22
N LEU A 215 10.38 -2.18 17.09
CA LEU A 215 11.12 -3.27 16.47
C LEU A 215 10.95 -4.60 17.24
N ALA A 216 10.90 -4.55 18.56
CA ALA A 216 10.75 -5.74 19.43
C ALA A 216 9.30 -6.24 19.50
N SER A 217 8.32 -5.48 19.02
CA SER A 217 6.92 -5.89 19.08
C SER A 217 6.64 -7.02 18.09
N PRO A 218 5.98 -8.13 18.51
CA PRO A 218 5.66 -9.23 17.59
C PRO A 218 4.82 -8.79 16.39
N GLY A 219 3.96 -7.77 16.57
CA GLY A 219 3.13 -7.22 15.50
C GLY A 219 3.93 -6.50 14.43
N PHE A 220 5.12 -5.97 14.76
CA PHE A 220 5.95 -5.27 13.78
C PHE A 220 6.69 -6.24 12.84
N ASN A 221 7.01 -7.45 13.29
CA ASN A 221 7.65 -8.46 12.44
C ASN A 221 6.82 -8.77 11.19
N ALA A 222 5.49 -8.70 11.29
CA ALA A 222 4.61 -8.89 10.15
C ALA A 222 4.77 -7.84 9.03
N TRP A 223 5.38 -6.68 9.32
CA TRP A 223 5.74 -5.67 8.33
C TRP A 223 7.04 -5.95 7.59
N LEU A 224 7.84 -6.87 8.08
CA LEU A 224 9.16 -7.21 7.53
C LEU A 224 9.10 -8.46 6.66
N GLU A 225 8.00 -9.21 6.72
CA GLU A 225 7.80 -10.46 6.01
C GLU A 225 6.95 -10.28 4.75
N GLY A 226 7.09 -11.20 3.80
CA GLY A 226 6.29 -11.25 2.59
C GLY A 226 6.97 -10.73 1.33
N GLU A 227 6.17 -10.41 0.32
CA GLU A 227 6.66 -9.87 -0.95
C GLU A 227 7.17 -8.43 -0.75
N ALA A 228 8.30 -8.10 -1.37
CA ALA A 228 8.85 -6.75 -1.31
C ALA A 228 7.89 -5.71 -1.92
N LEU A 229 7.79 -4.55 -1.30
CA LEU A 229 7.05 -3.40 -1.84
C LEU A 229 7.83 -2.79 -3.02
N ASP A 230 7.89 -3.54 -4.12
CA ASP A 230 8.54 -3.17 -5.38
C ASP A 230 7.48 -2.91 -6.44
N ILE A 231 7.36 -1.67 -6.87
CA ILE A 231 6.26 -1.24 -7.76
C ILE A 231 6.31 -1.96 -9.12
N GLY A 232 7.49 -2.19 -9.68
CA GLY A 232 7.62 -2.92 -10.94
C GLY A 232 7.05 -4.34 -10.84
N SER A 233 7.41 -5.06 -9.78
CA SER A 233 6.90 -6.41 -9.51
C SER A 233 5.43 -6.42 -9.07
N ILE A 234 4.95 -5.36 -8.44
CA ILE A 234 3.54 -5.22 -8.05
C ILE A 234 2.67 -5.00 -9.29
N LEU A 235 3.14 -4.24 -10.27
CA LEU A 235 2.38 -3.89 -11.47
C LEU A 235 2.40 -4.97 -12.55
N TYR A 236 3.46 -5.77 -12.63
CA TYR A 236 3.62 -6.77 -13.70
C TYR A 236 4.12 -8.10 -13.17
N THR A 237 3.64 -9.19 -13.78
CA THR A 237 4.25 -10.50 -13.58
C THR A 237 5.63 -10.56 -14.26
N PRO A 238 6.49 -11.55 -13.92
CA PRO A 238 7.76 -11.75 -14.62
C PRO A 238 7.62 -11.95 -16.14
N GLN A 239 6.44 -12.40 -16.60
CA GLN A 239 6.11 -12.58 -18.03
C GLN A 239 5.52 -11.33 -18.68
N GLY A 240 5.43 -10.21 -17.95
CA GLY A 240 4.90 -8.95 -18.45
C GLY A 240 3.37 -8.84 -18.45
N LYS A 241 2.64 -9.78 -17.83
CA LYS A 241 1.19 -9.69 -17.66
C LYS A 241 0.86 -8.60 -16.65
N PRO A 242 -0.10 -7.69 -16.93
CA PRO A 242 -0.49 -6.65 -15.98
C PRO A 242 -1.12 -7.26 -14.73
N ARG A 243 -0.93 -6.58 -13.60
CA ARG A 243 -1.54 -6.93 -12.32
C ARG A 243 -2.57 -5.90 -11.89
N VAL A 244 -3.60 -6.39 -11.25
CA VAL A 244 -4.50 -5.59 -10.42
C VAL A 244 -4.15 -5.92 -8.97
N ALA A 245 -3.37 -5.03 -8.35
CA ALA A 245 -2.83 -5.20 -7.01
C ALA A 245 -3.71 -4.47 -6.00
N ILE A 246 -4.45 -5.21 -5.19
CA ILE A 246 -5.37 -4.67 -4.18
C ILE A 246 -4.68 -4.72 -2.82
N PHE A 247 -4.40 -3.56 -2.24
CA PHE A 247 -3.90 -3.43 -0.88
C PHE A 247 -5.07 -3.27 0.08
N SER A 248 -5.50 -4.37 0.70
CA SER A 248 -6.53 -4.35 1.74
C SER A 248 -5.90 -3.92 3.06
N ILE A 249 -6.32 -2.75 3.55
CA ILE A 249 -5.81 -2.12 4.78
C ILE A 249 -6.90 -1.92 5.83
N ALA A 250 -8.04 -2.60 5.68
CA ALA A 250 -9.19 -2.48 6.58
C ALA A 250 -8.86 -2.89 8.03
N HIS A 251 -7.93 -3.83 8.20
CA HIS A 251 -7.49 -4.36 9.50
C HIS A 251 -6.49 -3.47 10.24
N LEU A 252 -5.90 -2.48 9.56
CA LEU A 252 -4.92 -1.57 10.15
C LEU A 252 -5.61 -0.46 10.94
N ASN A 253 -4.98 0.00 12.02
CA ASN A 253 -5.39 1.24 12.70
C ASN A 253 -4.97 2.48 11.90
N ASP A 254 -5.42 3.65 12.30
CA ASP A 254 -5.23 4.89 11.54
C ASP A 254 -3.74 5.24 11.34
N SER A 255 -2.91 5.13 12.38
CA SER A 255 -1.46 5.38 12.28
C SER A 255 -0.77 4.40 11.32
N GLN A 256 -1.14 3.12 11.37
CA GLN A 256 -0.62 2.09 10.48
C GLN A 256 -1.08 2.31 9.04
N ARG A 257 -2.33 2.73 8.82
CA ARG A 257 -2.85 3.10 7.50
C ARG A 257 -2.06 4.24 6.90
N MET A 258 -1.90 5.34 7.66
CA MET A 258 -1.13 6.51 7.24
C MET A 258 0.32 6.14 6.90
N PHE A 259 0.96 5.35 7.76
CA PHE A 259 2.30 4.85 7.53
C PHE A 259 2.40 4.06 6.22
N PHE A 260 1.57 3.05 6.04
CA PHE A 260 1.63 2.20 4.85
C PHE A 260 1.31 2.96 3.56
N VAL A 261 0.24 3.76 3.55
CA VAL A 261 -0.16 4.55 2.38
C VAL A 261 0.93 5.53 1.98
N SER A 262 1.55 6.22 2.94
CA SER A 262 2.65 7.13 2.70
C SER A 262 3.85 6.42 2.07
N LEU A 263 4.23 5.26 2.58
CA LEU A 263 5.32 4.45 2.01
C LEU A 263 4.98 3.99 0.59
N LEU A 264 3.77 3.47 0.37
CA LEU A 264 3.33 2.99 -0.95
C LEU A 264 3.36 4.13 -1.99
N LEU A 265 2.79 5.29 -1.65
CA LEU A 265 2.78 6.44 -2.56
C LEU A 265 4.20 6.93 -2.88
N ASN A 266 5.11 6.96 -1.90
CA ASN A 266 6.52 7.28 -2.13
C ASN A 266 7.19 6.27 -3.08
N GLN A 267 6.90 4.97 -2.92
CA GLN A 267 7.44 3.96 -3.83
C GLN A 267 6.89 4.13 -5.24
N VAL A 268 5.59 4.41 -5.39
CA VAL A 268 4.96 4.69 -6.70
C VAL A 268 5.60 5.91 -7.35
N LEU A 269 5.75 7.02 -6.62
CA LEU A 269 6.38 8.24 -7.13
C LEU A 269 7.83 7.99 -7.56
N GLY A 270 8.61 7.31 -6.71
CA GLY A 270 9.98 6.92 -7.02
C GLY A 270 10.08 6.07 -8.28
N TRP A 271 9.23 5.07 -8.42
CA TRP A 271 9.16 4.22 -9.60
C TRP A 271 8.79 5.03 -10.86
N MET A 272 7.77 5.89 -10.77
CA MET A 272 7.35 6.73 -11.91
C MET A 272 8.48 7.59 -12.44
N ARG A 273 9.31 8.16 -11.58
CA ARG A 273 10.44 9.02 -11.96
C ARG A 273 11.55 8.26 -12.69
N THR A 274 11.66 6.96 -12.48
CA THR A 274 12.63 6.12 -13.21
C THR A 274 12.12 5.63 -14.57
N GLN A 275 10.85 5.88 -14.89
CA GLN A 275 10.27 5.39 -16.14
C GLN A 275 10.48 6.39 -17.29
N PRO A 276 10.68 5.91 -18.53
CA PRO A 276 10.76 6.77 -19.72
C PRO A 276 9.42 7.47 -19.95
N GLY A 277 9.42 8.61 -20.63
CA GLY A 277 8.18 9.29 -21.03
C GLY A 277 7.29 8.43 -21.91
N THR A 278 5.98 8.61 -21.79
CA THR A 278 4.96 7.90 -22.58
C THR A 278 3.75 8.78 -22.82
N THR A 279 3.07 8.55 -23.94
CA THR A 279 1.75 9.17 -24.26
C THR A 279 0.59 8.25 -23.88
N SER A 280 0.87 7.01 -23.45
CA SER A 280 -0.13 6.02 -23.06
C SER A 280 -0.29 6.00 -21.54
N LEU A 281 -1.44 5.54 -21.06
CA LEU A 281 -1.67 5.31 -19.63
C LEU A 281 -0.75 4.18 -19.16
N ARG A 282 0.09 4.48 -18.16
CA ARG A 282 1.10 3.54 -17.67
C ARG A 282 0.55 2.61 -16.60
N ALA A 283 -0.21 3.14 -15.69
CA ALA A 283 -0.85 2.44 -14.59
C ALA A 283 -1.99 3.28 -14.02
N LEU A 284 -2.91 2.64 -13.32
CA LEU A 284 -3.92 3.30 -12.50
C LEU A 284 -3.51 3.20 -11.04
N LEU A 285 -3.71 4.30 -10.30
CA LEU A 285 -3.69 4.32 -8.84
C LEU A 285 -5.08 4.76 -8.37
N TYR A 286 -5.77 3.88 -7.70
CA TYR A 286 -7.09 4.14 -7.15
C TYR A 286 -7.07 3.96 -5.63
N MET A 287 -7.65 4.91 -4.93
CA MET A 287 -7.88 4.83 -3.49
C MET A 287 -9.35 5.11 -3.20
N ASP A 288 -10.01 4.15 -2.58
CA ASP A 288 -11.36 4.35 -2.05
C ASP A 288 -11.28 5.13 -0.73
N GLU A 289 -12.30 5.97 -0.45
CA GLU A 289 -12.39 6.72 0.80
C GLU A 289 -11.12 7.53 1.16
N ILE A 290 -10.79 8.51 0.32
CA ILE A 290 -9.62 9.41 0.51
C ILE A 290 -9.72 10.25 1.81
N PHE A 291 -10.93 10.43 2.36
CA PHE A 291 -11.15 11.26 3.54
C PHE A 291 -10.29 10.79 4.73
N GLY A 292 -9.55 11.72 5.32
CA GLY A 292 -8.61 11.46 6.42
C GLY A 292 -7.18 11.16 6.00
N PHE A 293 -6.90 10.99 4.69
CA PHE A 293 -5.54 10.81 4.16
C PHE A 293 -4.96 12.09 3.52
N PHE A 294 -5.82 13.03 3.21
CA PHE A 294 -5.42 14.34 2.69
C PHE A 294 -6.08 15.45 3.53
N PRO A 295 -5.37 16.57 3.73
CA PRO A 295 -5.89 17.72 4.48
C PRO A 295 -7.12 18.35 3.83
#